data_3810decb683251d1d2b3f22b9208b4b0
#
_entry.id   3810decb683251d1d2b3f22b9208b4b0
#
_cell.length_a   1.000
_cell.length_b   1.000
_cell.length_c   1.000
_cell.angle_alpha   90.00
_cell.angle_beta   90.00
_cell.angle_gamma   90.00
#
_symmetry.space_group_name_H-M   'P 1'
#
loop_
_entity.id
_entity.type
_entity.pdbx_description
1 polymer ?
#
loop_
_entity_poly.entity_id
_entity_poly.type
_entity_poly.pdbx_seq_one_letter_code
_entity_poly.pdbx_strand_id
1 'polypeptide(L)'
;VGGFDFFGKTMLVTGGSTGIGNAAARGFLRAGARVIVTGTRADAADYAGEDGNLDGLEYHRLDQGDAAAVAAFDPDIERLDALIVAGAKVAYRRQEFEIATFADVLATNLTGPMQLATKFRSALAGQGSIVFVGSVASFRGVIGQPAYSASKGGLLTLTKSLAQAFGGDGIRVNLVAPGLVRSKMTAVTWQDPDRLAATERQVPLRRIGEPDDIAGAILFLASPLAAYITGTSLIIDGGLSA
;
A
#
# COMPACT_ATOMS: atom_id res chain seq x y z
N VAL A 1 -2.37 10.92 -24.75
CA VAL A 1 -2.94 10.88 -23.42
C VAL A 1 -1.87 11.45 -22.50
N GLY A 2 -2.07 12.70 -22.02
CA GLY A 2 -1.14 13.33 -21.08
C GLY A 2 -0.95 12.43 -19.85
N GLY A 3 0.26 12.42 -19.29
CA GLY A 3 0.56 11.73 -18.03
C GLY A 3 -0.32 12.26 -16.89
N PHE A 4 -0.33 11.56 -15.76
CA PHE A 4 -1.02 12.03 -14.56
C PHE A 4 -0.48 13.41 -14.15
N ASP A 5 -1.38 14.32 -13.80
CA ASP A 5 -1.05 15.65 -13.26
C ASP A 5 -1.52 15.72 -11.80
N PHE A 6 -0.57 15.89 -10.91
CA PHE A 6 -0.80 16.08 -9.48
C PHE A 6 -0.17 17.38 -8.96
N PHE A 7 0.05 18.34 -9.85
CA PHE A 7 0.59 19.64 -9.46
C PHE A 7 -0.29 20.32 -8.40
N GLY A 8 0.32 20.80 -7.32
CA GLY A 8 -0.36 21.43 -6.19
C GLY A 8 -1.15 20.46 -5.30
N LYS A 9 -1.00 19.14 -5.50
CA LYS A 9 -1.63 18.09 -4.69
C LYS A 9 -0.70 17.60 -3.60
N THR A 10 -1.27 17.20 -2.45
CA THR A 10 -0.53 16.60 -1.33
C THR A 10 -0.91 15.12 -1.18
N MET A 11 0.11 14.25 -1.18
CA MET A 11 -0.03 12.81 -1.07
C MET A 11 0.68 12.31 0.18
N LEU A 12 0.01 11.45 0.95
CA LEU A 12 0.62 10.71 2.06
C LEU A 12 0.71 9.23 1.68
N VAL A 13 1.93 8.69 1.67
CA VAL A 13 2.19 7.28 1.35
C VAL A 13 2.83 6.59 2.55
N THR A 14 2.04 5.84 3.33
CA THR A 14 2.61 5.06 4.44
C THR A 14 3.27 3.80 3.90
N GLY A 15 4.44 3.45 4.46
CA GLY A 15 5.29 2.43 3.87
C GLY A 15 5.90 2.85 2.52
N GLY A 16 6.04 4.16 2.30
CA GLY A 16 6.58 4.75 1.07
C GLY A 16 8.10 4.75 0.97
N SER A 17 8.80 4.16 1.92
CA SER A 17 10.27 4.13 1.93
C SER A 17 10.88 3.13 0.94
N THR A 18 10.18 2.04 0.59
CA THR A 18 10.68 0.99 -0.32
C THR A 18 9.55 0.37 -1.15
N GLY A 19 9.91 -0.43 -2.16
CA GLY A 19 8.99 -1.27 -2.93
C GLY A 19 7.83 -0.52 -3.57
N ILE A 20 6.62 -1.09 -3.49
CA ILE A 20 5.40 -0.56 -4.13
C ILE A 20 5.08 0.86 -3.63
N GLY A 21 5.19 1.09 -2.32
CA GLY A 21 4.93 2.41 -1.74
C GLY A 21 5.89 3.47 -2.28
N ASN A 22 7.18 3.15 -2.40
CA ASN A 22 8.18 4.07 -2.96
C ASN A 22 7.94 4.32 -4.45
N ALA A 23 7.65 3.30 -5.24
CA ALA A 23 7.34 3.47 -6.66
C ALA A 23 6.13 4.39 -6.87
N ALA A 24 5.07 4.24 -6.06
CA ALA A 24 3.91 5.13 -6.08
C ALA A 24 4.29 6.57 -5.67
N ALA A 25 5.04 6.74 -4.57
CA ALA A 25 5.51 8.04 -4.10
C ALA A 25 6.35 8.77 -5.16
N ARG A 26 7.29 8.04 -5.79
CA ARG A 26 8.09 8.56 -6.91
C ARG A 26 7.22 8.91 -8.12
N GLY A 27 6.19 8.12 -8.40
CA GLY A 27 5.21 8.40 -9.45
C GLY A 27 4.47 9.71 -9.21
N PHE A 28 3.97 9.94 -8.01
CA PHE A 28 3.30 11.20 -7.61
C PHE A 28 4.26 12.39 -7.66
N LEU A 29 5.49 12.23 -7.16
CA LEU A 29 6.51 13.30 -7.21
C LEU A 29 6.81 13.70 -8.65
N ARG A 30 7.03 12.74 -9.55
CA ARG A 30 7.24 13.01 -10.99
C ARG A 30 6.04 13.72 -11.64
N ALA A 31 4.85 13.52 -11.10
CA ALA A 31 3.63 14.15 -11.57
C ALA A 31 3.33 15.50 -10.87
N GLY A 32 4.28 16.05 -10.11
CA GLY A 32 4.25 17.40 -9.53
C GLY A 32 3.62 17.53 -8.14
N ALA A 33 3.33 16.41 -7.45
CA ALA A 33 2.78 16.44 -6.10
C ALA A 33 3.84 16.74 -5.01
N ARG A 34 3.39 17.37 -3.91
CA ARG A 34 4.06 17.24 -2.61
C ARG A 34 3.81 15.83 -2.08
N VAL A 35 4.85 15.10 -1.73
CA VAL A 35 4.71 13.71 -1.30
C VAL A 35 5.39 13.49 0.04
N ILE A 36 4.58 13.11 1.02
CA ILE A 36 5.01 12.72 2.35
C ILE A 36 5.02 11.19 2.40
N VAL A 37 6.12 10.62 2.85
CA VAL A 37 6.28 9.16 2.96
C VAL A 37 6.63 8.76 4.38
N THR A 38 6.23 7.55 4.78
CA THR A 38 6.65 7.02 6.08
C THR A 38 7.39 5.70 5.94
N GLY A 39 8.22 5.44 6.94
CA GLY A 39 8.95 4.19 7.14
C GLY A 39 9.25 3.98 8.62
N THR A 40 9.79 2.81 8.98
CA THR A 40 10.02 2.45 10.39
C THR A 40 11.40 2.84 10.92
N ARG A 41 12.37 3.16 10.04
CA ARG A 41 13.71 3.58 10.43
C ARG A 41 13.72 5.03 10.93
N ALA A 42 14.77 5.40 11.67
CA ALA A 42 14.85 6.73 12.25
C ALA A 42 14.90 7.83 11.17
N ASP A 43 15.75 7.65 10.17
CA ASP A 43 16.03 8.66 9.15
C ASP A 43 15.90 8.12 7.73
N ALA A 44 15.69 9.02 6.77
CA ALA A 44 15.66 8.69 5.34
C ALA A 44 16.99 8.08 4.87
N ALA A 45 18.11 8.57 5.40
CA ALA A 45 19.45 8.08 5.07
C ALA A 45 19.67 6.59 5.41
N ASP A 46 18.91 6.07 6.38
CA ASP A 46 18.98 4.65 6.76
C ASP A 46 18.48 3.70 5.66
N TYR A 47 17.81 4.23 4.64
CA TYR A 47 17.36 3.49 3.45
C TYR A 47 18.34 3.56 2.28
N ALA A 48 19.51 4.21 2.43
CA ALA A 48 20.50 4.28 1.38
C ALA A 48 20.97 2.86 0.96
N GLY A 49 20.99 2.60 -0.35
CA GLY A 49 21.31 1.28 -0.90
C GLY A 49 20.17 0.24 -0.88
N GLU A 50 18.99 0.64 -0.44
CA GLU A 50 17.77 -0.19 -0.46
C GLU A 50 16.99 -0.04 -1.78
N ASP A 51 15.95 -0.88 -1.94
CA ASP A 51 15.01 -0.79 -3.08
C ASP A 51 14.06 0.40 -2.93
N GLY A 52 14.61 1.62 -2.85
CA GLY A 52 13.83 2.84 -2.71
C GLY A 52 14.72 4.08 -2.84
N ASN A 53 14.15 5.13 -3.40
CA ASN A 53 14.78 6.44 -3.49
C ASN A 53 13.89 7.48 -2.81
N LEU A 54 14.41 8.14 -1.77
CA LEU A 54 13.68 9.14 -0.98
C LEU A 54 14.01 10.59 -1.40
N ASP A 55 14.83 10.80 -2.44
CA ASP A 55 15.19 12.15 -2.91
C ASP A 55 13.93 12.93 -3.34
N GLY A 56 13.76 14.11 -2.74
CA GLY A 56 12.60 14.97 -3.00
C GLY A 56 11.30 14.53 -2.31
N LEU A 57 11.31 13.46 -1.53
CA LEU A 57 10.20 13.02 -0.70
C LEU A 57 10.38 13.53 0.74
N GLU A 58 9.28 13.93 1.36
CA GLU A 58 9.26 14.33 2.77
C GLU A 58 9.12 13.09 3.64
N TYR A 59 10.17 12.69 4.34
CA TYR A 59 10.21 11.47 5.12
C TYR A 59 9.83 11.69 6.58
N HIS A 60 8.98 10.82 7.12
CA HIS A 60 8.69 10.74 8.55
C HIS A 60 8.78 9.29 9.05
N ARG A 61 9.26 9.13 10.28
CA ARG A 61 9.21 7.82 10.94
C ARG A 61 7.80 7.52 11.41
N LEU A 62 7.27 6.37 11.02
CA LEU A 62 5.98 5.86 11.52
C LEU A 62 5.95 4.33 11.42
N ASP A 63 5.71 3.66 12.53
CA ASP A 63 5.22 2.28 12.55
C ASP A 63 3.68 2.33 12.59
N GLN A 64 3.04 2.00 11.48
CA GLN A 64 1.57 2.02 11.40
C GLN A 64 0.91 0.89 12.23
N GLY A 65 1.67 -0.08 12.74
CA GLY A 65 1.20 -1.10 13.67
C GLY A 65 1.14 -0.61 15.12
N ASP A 66 1.81 0.50 15.43
CA ASP A 66 1.76 1.15 16.73
C ASP A 66 0.64 2.20 16.78
N ALA A 67 -0.44 1.87 17.50
CA ALA A 67 -1.60 2.74 17.63
C ALA A 67 -1.29 4.11 18.25
N ALA A 68 -0.36 4.16 19.20
CA ALA A 68 0.05 5.41 19.85
C ALA A 68 0.89 6.27 18.88
N ALA A 69 1.78 5.63 18.11
CA ALA A 69 2.55 6.33 17.08
C ALA A 69 1.62 6.91 16.00
N VAL A 70 0.63 6.15 15.53
CA VAL A 70 -0.37 6.67 14.57
C VAL A 70 -1.17 7.82 15.16
N ALA A 71 -1.59 7.73 16.41
CA ALA A 71 -2.34 8.81 17.07
C ALA A 71 -1.50 10.10 17.18
N ALA A 72 -0.23 9.98 17.52
CA ALA A 72 0.70 11.10 17.68
C ALA A 72 1.24 11.66 16.35
N PHE A 73 1.11 10.91 15.24
CA PHE A 73 1.66 11.30 13.94
C PHE A 73 0.96 12.55 13.40
N ASP A 74 1.70 13.64 13.27
CA ASP A 74 1.20 14.92 12.75
C ASP A 74 2.19 15.51 11.74
N PRO A 75 2.02 15.22 10.44
CA PRO A 75 2.93 15.63 9.38
C PRO A 75 2.58 17.02 8.79
N ASP A 76 1.92 17.89 9.53
CA ASP A 76 1.51 19.25 9.10
C ASP A 76 0.72 19.21 7.74
N ILE A 77 -0.41 18.52 7.75
CA ILE A 77 -1.29 18.39 6.58
C ILE A 77 -2.64 19.04 6.89
N GLU A 78 -2.90 20.23 6.33
CA GLU A 78 -4.22 20.85 6.37
C GLU A 78 -5.20 20.17 5.39
N ARG A 79 -4.70 19.83 4.19
CA ARG A 79 -5.45 19.16 3.13
C ARG A 79 -4.66 18.02 2.53
N LEU A 80 -5.31 16.89 2.37
CA LEU A 80 -4.76 15.69 1.75
C LEU A 80 -5.59 15.31 0.53
N ASP A 81 -4.95 15.16 -0.64
CA ASP A 81 -5.63 14.74 -1.87
C ASP A 81 -5.65 13.21 -1.99
N ALA A 82 -4.62 12.51 -1.52
CA ALA A 82 -4.67 11.05 -1.42
C ALA A 82 -3.86 10.49 -0.24
N LEU A 83 -4.42 9.45 0.39
CA LEU A 83 -3.76 8.58 1.37
C LEU A 83 -3.52 7.21 0.72
N ILE A 84 -2.27 6.83 0.58
CA ILE A 84 -1.86 5.51 0.10
C ILE A 84 -1.31 4.72 1.29
N VAL A 85 -1.95 3.60 1.62
CA VAL A 85 -1.50 2.75 2.72
C VAL A 85 -0.84 1.50 2.14
N ALA A 86 0.49 1.55 2.02
CA ALA A 86 1.31 0.50 1.43
C ALA A 86 2.15 -0.28 2.44
N GLY A 87 2.27 0.20 3.67
CA GLY A 87 2.96 -0.52 4.73
C GLY A 87 2.31 -1.88 5.02
N ALA A 88 3.12 -2.91 5.12
CA ALA A 88 2.64 -4.26 5.43
C ALA A 88 3.70 -5.09 6.14
N LYS A 89 3.25 -6.09 6.90
CA LYS A 89 4.05 -7.06 7.61
C LYS A 89 3.61 -8.48 7.25
N VAL A 90 4.58 -9.37 7.13
CA VAL A 90 4.38 -10.82 6.99
C VAL A 90 5.41 -11.52 7.86
N ALA A 91 5.04 -12.61 8.51
CA ALA A 91 5.98 -13.44 9.24
C ALA A 91 6.09 -14.82 8.58
N TYR A 92 7.33 -15.26 8.36
CA TYR A 92 7.64 -16.53 7.69
C TYR A 92 7.86 -17.67 8.68
N ARG A 93 8.16 -18.88 8.18
CA ARG A 93 8.50 -20.07 8.98
C ARG A 93 7.42 -20.43 10.01
N ARG A 94 6.13 -20.24 9.64
CA ARG A 94 4.96 -20.52 10.48
C ARG A 94 4.85 -19.67 11.76
N GLN A 95 5.61 -18.60 11.89
CA GLN A 95 5.53 -17.70 13.06
C GLN A 95 4.15 -17.05 13.21
N GLU A 96 3.38 -16.92 12.11
CA GLU A 96 2.00 -16.37 12.16
C GLU A 96 0.99 -17.28 12.89
N PHE A 97 1.38 -18.51 13.27
CA PHE A 97 0.55 -19.36 14.15
C PHE A 97 0.74 -19.04 15.64
N GLU A 98 1.74 -18.22 15.98
CA GLU A 98 1.91 -17.66 17.31
C GLU A 98 0.96 -16.47 17.49
N ILE A 99 0.14 -16.49 18.56
CA ILE A 99 -0.92 -15.48 18.76
C ILE A 99 -0.37 -14.05 18.80
N ALA A 100 0.78 -13.84 19.44
CA ALA A 100 1.43 -12.52 19.48
C ALA A 100 1.82 -12.02 18.08
N THR A 101 2.41 -12.88 17.25
CA THR A 101 2.77 -12.59 15.87
C THR A 101 1.53 -12.36 15.01
N PHE A 102 0.50 -13.19 15.21
CA PHE A 102 -0.79 -13.01 14.53
C PHE A 102 -1.38 -11.63 14.82
N ALA A 103 -1.45 -11.22 16.09
CA ALA A 103 -1.96 -9.92 16.51
C ALA A 103 -1.13 -8.76 15.94
N ASP A 104 0.19 -8.88 15.92
CA ASP A 104 1.11 -7.87 15.40
C ASP A 104 0.96 -7.68 13.87
N VAL A 105 0.79 -8.76 13.11
CA VAL A 105 0.48 -8.68 11.67
C VAL A 105 -0.88 -8.01 11.43
N LEU A 106 -1.90 -8.33 12.23
CA LEU A 106 -3.22 -7.67 12.13
C LEU A 106 -3.12 -6.18 12.51
N ALA A 107 -2.36 -5.84 13.54
CA ALA A 107 -2.16 -4.45 13.94
C ALA A 107 -1.58 -3.63 12.78
N THR A 108 -0.52 -4.12 12.14
CA THR A 108 0.13 -3.43 11.01
C THR A 108 -0.74 -3.39 9.76
N ASN A 109 -1.36 -4.53 9.38
CA ASN A 109 -1.97 -4.68 8.05
C ASN A 109 -3.46 -4.31 8.00
N LEU A 110 -4.14 -4.21 9.13
CA LEU A 110 -5.59 -3.98 9.20
C LEU A 110 -5.96 -2.84 10.15
N THR A 111 -5.52 -2.90 11.41
CA THR A 111 -5.88 -1.89 12.41
C THR A 111 -5.24 -0.54 12.09
N GLY A 112 -3.94 -0.53 11.75
CA GLY A 112 -3.23 0.69 11.35
C GLY A 112 -3.84 1.38 10.13
N PRO A 113 -4.14 0.68 9.02
CA PRO A 113 -4.90 1.23 7.89
C PRO A 113 -6.24 1.87 8.29
N MET A 114 -7.02 1.23 9.18
CA MET A 114 -8.26 1.81 9.70
C MET A 114 -8.02 3.09 10.48
N GLN A 115 -7.01 3.09 11.37
CA GLN A 115 -6.66 4.29 12.16
C GLN A 115 -6.21 5.45 11.27
N LEU A 116 -5.35 5.19 10.27
CA LEU A 116 -4.88 6.19 9.32
C LEU A 116 -6.05 6.77 8.49
N ALA A 117 -6.94 5.92 7.98
CA ALA A 117 -8.12 6.36 7.24
C ALA A 117 -9.02 7.26 8.09
N THR A 118 -9.23 6.91 9.36
CA THR A 118 -10.04 7.71 10.30
C THR A 118 -9.35 9.02 10.66
N LYS A 119 -8.05 8.97 10.96
CA LYS A 119 -7.26 10.15 11.35
C LYS A 119 -7.25 11.23 10.26
N PHE A 120 -7.05 10.84 9.02
CA PHE A 120 -6.96 11.79 7.90
C PHE A 120 -8.29 12.04 7.18
N ARG A 121 -9.42 11.52 7.70
CA ARG A 121 -10.74 11.69 7.07
C ARG A 121 -11.10 13.15 6.82
N SER A 122 -10.91 14.01 7.80
CA SER A 122 -11.22 15.45 7.67
C SER A 122 -10.34 16.15 6.64
N ALA A 123 -9.04 15.83 6.61
CA ALA A 123 -8.11 16.38 5.63
C ALA A 123 -8.39 15.90 4.18
N LEU A 124 -9.01 14.72 4.02
CA LEU A 124 -9.40 14.13 2.73
C LEU A 124 -10.78 14.61 2.23
N ALA A 125 -11.59 15.25 3.08
CA ALA A 125 -12.96 15.61 2.74
C ALA A 125 -13.05 16.53 1.50
N GLY A 126 -14.07 16.28 0.66
CA GLY A 126 -14.36 17.03 -0.56
C GLY A 126 -14.00 16.29 -1.85
N GLN A 127 -12.80 15.80 -2.03
CA GLN A 127 -12.37 15.07 -3.26
C GLN A 127 -11.22 14.08 -2.99
N GLY A 128 -11.01 13.67 -1.76
CA GLY A 128 -9.89 12.81 -1.37
C GLY A 128 -10.01 11.39 -1.91
N SER A 129 -8.88 10.70 -1.95
CA SER A 129 -8.79 9.29 -2.33
C SER A 129 -7.98 8.50 -1.31
N ILE A 130 -8.49 7.36 -0.87
CA ILE A 130 -7.74 6.38 -0.08
C ILE A 130 -7.48 5.17 -0.97
N VAL A 131 -6.23 4.75 -1.09
CA VAL A 131 -5.84 3.53 -1.81
C VAL A 131 -5.08 2.62 -0.86
N PHE A 132 -5.69 1.48 -0.53
CA PHE A 132 -5.04 0.44 0.23
C PHE A 132 -4.27 -0.52 -0.68
N VAL A 133 -3.07 -0.91 -0.25
CA VAL A 133 -2.32 -1.99 -0.90
C VAL A 133 -2.67 -3.32 -0.23
N GLY A 134 -3.58 -4.05 -0.87
CA GLY A 134 -3.98 -5.40 -0.51
C GLY A 134 -3.00 -6.46 -1.01
N SER A 135 -3.54 -7.56 -1.52
CA SER A 135 -2.81 -8.68 -2.14
C SER A 135 -3.83 -9.60 -2.81
N VAL A 136 -3.41 -10.46 -3.73
CA VAL A 136 -4.21 -11.63 -4.13
C VAL A 136 -4.57 -12.53 -2.94
N ALA A 137 -3.81 -12.47 -1.85
CA ALA A 137 -4.15 -13.09 -0.57
C ALA A 137 -5.43 -12.51 0.08
N SER A 138 -5.94 -11.39 -0.41
CA SER A 138 -7.25 -10.84 0.00
C SER A 138 -8.43 -11.72 -0.43
N PHE A 139 -8.22 -12.59 -1.43
CA PHE A 139 -9.25 -13.43 -2.06
C PHE A 139 -9.05 -14.92 -1.80
N ARG A 140 -7.89 -15.32 -1.27
CA ARG A 140 -7.57 -16.73 -1.00
C ARG A 140 -6.61 -16.87 0.17
N GLY A 141 -6.64 -18.01 0.85
CA GLY A 141 -5.65 -18.33 1.89
C GLY A 141 -4.26 -18.58 1.30
N VAL A 142 -3.22 -18.18 2.01
CA VAL A 142 -1.83 -18.49 1.70
C VAL A 142 -1.31 -19.48 2.73
N ILE A 143 -0.79 -20.62 2.26
CA ILE A 143 -0.27 -21.67 3.14
C ILE A 143 0.84 -21.09 4.03
N GLY A 144 0.70 -21.26 5.36
CA GLY A 144 1.69 -20.82 6.33
C GLY A 144 1.61 -19.34 6.74
N GLN A 145 0.65 -18.59 6.19
CA GLN A 145 0.46 -17.15 6.46
C GLN A 145 -0.99 -16.82 6.86
N PRO A 146 -1.52 -17.38 7.96
CA PRO A 146 -2.92 -17.16 8.35
C PRO A 146 -3.21 -15.72 8.75
N ALA A 147 -2.30 -15.05 9.45
CA ALA A 147 -2.47 -13.66 9.86
C ALA A 147 -2.44 -12.69 8.67
N TYR A 148 -1.49 -12.90 7.75
CA TYR A 148 -1.40 -12.12 6.53
C TYR A 148 -2.67 -12.26 5.69
N SER A 149 -3.13 -13.50 5.44
CA SER A 149 -4.34 -13.76 4.67
C SER A 149 -5.58 -13.16 5.33
N ALA A 150 -5.75 -13.34 6.65
CA ALA A 150 -6.84 -12.75 7.42
C ALA A 150 -6.81 -11.21 7.34
N SER A 151 -5.62 -10.59 7.52
CA SER A 151 -5.46 -9.15 7.45
C SER A 151 -5.80 -8.58 6.07
N LYS A 152 -5.35 -9.24 5.00
CA LYS A 152 -5.60 -8.77 3.62
C LYS A 152 -7.06 -9.02 3.19
N GLY A 153 -7.69 -10.12 3.63
CA GLY A 153 -9.13 -10.35 3.48
C GLY A 153 -9.96 -9.32 4.26
N GLY A 154 -9.57 -9.01 5.50
CA GLY A 154 -10.17 -7.95 6.30
C GLY A 154 -10.04 -6.57 5.64
N LEU A 155 -8.86 -6.27 5.08
CA LEU A 155 -8.63 -5.00 4.37
C LEU A 155 -9.51 -4.83 3.12
N LEU A 156 -9.80 -5.94 2.41
CA LEU A 156 -10.72 -5.94 1.27
C LEU A 156 -12.14 -5.53 1.69
N THR A 157 -12.67 -6.11 2.77
CA THR A 157 -14.00 -5.77 3.28
C THR A 157 -14.02 -4.40 3.95
N LEU A 158 -12.95 -4.01 4.64
CA LEU A 158 -12.77 -2.66 5.20
C LEU A 158 -12.85 -1.59 4.10
N THR A 159 -12.19 -1.83 2.95
CA THR A 159 -12.25 -0.93 1.78
C THR A 159 -13.69 -0.63 1.37
N LYS A 160 -14.54 -1.67 1.28
CA LYS A 160 -15.96 -1.54 0.90
C LYS A 160 -16.77 -0.80 1.96
N SER A 161 -16.52 -1.09 3.23
CA SER A 161 -17.20 -0.41 4.35
C SER A 161 -16.86 1.07 4.40
N LEU A 162 -15.57 1.42 4.25
CA LEU A 162 -15.14 2.81 4.26
C LEU A 162 -15.59 3.57 3.00
N ALA A 163 -15.66 2.93 1.85
CA ALA A 163 -16.21 3.53 0.63
C ALA A 163 -17.65 3.99 0.82
N GLN A 164 -18.46 3.17 1.52
CA GLN A 164 -19.85 3.54 1.86
C GLN A 164 -19.90 4.63 2.94
N ALA A 165 -19.09 4.51 3.98
CA ALA A 165 -19.11 5.41 5.12
C ALA A 165 -18.56 6.82 4.80
N PHE A 166 -17.57 6.92 3.89
CA PHE A 166 -16.87 8.17 3.58
C PHE A 166 -17.33 8.80 2.27
N GLY A 167 -18.15 8.08 1.48
CA GLY A 167 -18.66 8.58 0.21
C GLY A 167 -19.43 9.90 0.32
N GLY A 168 -20.21 10.07 1.40
CA GLY A 168 -20.91 11.32 1.69
C GLY A 168 -19.99 12.53 1.96
N ASP A 169 -18.75 12.29 2.36
CA ASP A 169 -17.72 13.32 2.52
C ASP A 169 -16.95 13.59 1.22
N GLY A 170 -17.32 12.95 0.11
CA GLY A 170 -16.62 13.05 -1.17
C GLY A 170 -15.28 12.28 -1.21
N ILE A 171 -15.08 11.31 -0.33
CA ILE A 171 -13.84 10.51 -0.26
C ILE A 171 -14.07 9.16 -0.95
N ARG A 172 -13.21 8.82 -1.91
CA ARG A 172 -13.19 7.51 -2.56
C ARG A 172 -12.24 6.57 -1.81
N VAL A 173 -12.61 5.31 -1.66
CA VAL A 173 -11.78 4.30 -0.99
C VAL A 173 -11.69 3.06 -1.87
N ASN A 174 -10.49 2.71 -2.30
CA ASN A 174 -10.25 1.58 -3.20
C ASN A 174 -9.05 0.74 -2.72
N LEU A 175 -8.89 -0.43 -3.31
CA LEU A 175 -7.79 -1.34 -3.02
C LEU A 175 -7.11 -1.78 -4.32
N VAL A 176 -5.78 -1.82 -4.33
CA VAL A 176 -5.02 -2.57 -5.33
C VAL A 176 -4.60 -3.91 -4.72
N ALA A 177 -4.70 -4.99 -5.49
CA ALA A 177 -4.37 -6.34 -5.04
C ALA A 177 -3.23 -6.92 -5.89
N PRO A 178 -1.97 -6.66 -5.53
CA PRO A 178 -0.82 -7.19 -6.24
C PRO A 178 -0.73 -8.71 -6.15
N GLY A 179 -0.21 -9.33 -7.22
CA GLY A 179 0.34 -10.67 -7.19
C GLY A 179 1.74 -10.69 -6.55
N LEU A 180 2.63 -11.58 -7.04
CA LEU A 180 4.03 -11.56 -6.62
C LEU A 180 4.75 -10.41 -7.33
N VAL A 181 5.24 -9.45 -6.53
CA VAL A 181 5.99 -8.26 -6.98
C VAL A 181 7.37 -8.29 -6.34
N ARG A 182 8.41 -7.91 -7.09
CA ARG A 182 9.78 -7.80 -6.57
C ARG A 182 9.84 -6.79 -5.43
N SER A 183 10.25 -7.25 -4.26
CA SER A 183 10.42 -6.44 -3.05
C SER A 183 11.24 -7.20 -2.01
N LYS A 184 11.64 -6.55 -0.91
CA LYS A 184 12.24 -7.24 0.24
C LYS A 184 11.33 -8.35 0.80
N MET A 185 10.04 -8.10 0.87
CA MET A 185 9.06 -9.06 1.39
C MET A 185 9.04 -10.35 0.56
N THR A 186 9.27 -10.28 -0.74
CA THR A 186 9.22 -11.42 -1.65
C THR A 186 10.61 -11.96 -2.04
N ALA A 187 11.67 -11.46 -1.39
CA ALA A 187 13.07 -11.82 -1.68
C ALA A 187 13.32 -13.34 -1.62
N VAL A 188 12.64 -14.02 -0.69
CA VAL A 188 12.69 -15.50 -0.56
C VAL A 188 12.30 -16.24 -1.86
N THR A 189 11.56 -15.60 -2.74
CA THR A 189 11.16 -16.19 -4.03
C THR A 189 12.06 -15.73 -5.17
N TRP A 190 12.27 -14.42 -5.33
CA TRP A 190 12.97 -13.91 -6.51
C TRP A 190 14.50 -13.99 -6.42
N GLN A 191 15.06 -14.16 -5.23
CA GLN A 191 16.50 -14.43 -5.05
C GLN A 191 16.88 -15.90 -5.26
N ASP A 192 15.89 -16.80 -5.34
CA ASP A 192 16.09 -18.20 -5.63
C ASP A 192 15.68 -18.45 -7.10
N PRO A 193 16.61 -18.77 -8.02
CA PRO A 193 16.33 -18.92 -9.46
C PRO A 193 15.27 -19.99 -9.76
N ASP A 194 15.28 -21.09 -9.01
CA ASP A 194 14.34 -22.20 -9.25
C ASP A 194 12.92 -21.83 -8.83
N ARG A 195 12.78 -21.13 -7.69
CA ARG A 195 11.50 -20.61 -7.22
C ARG A 195 10.97 -19.51 -8.12
N LEU A 196 11.85 -18.61 -8.57
CA LEU A 196 11.48 -17.57 -9.52
C LEU A 196 10.94 -18.19 -10.80
N ALA A 197 11.70 -19.09 -11.43
CA ALA A 197 11.27 -19.75 -12.66
C ALA A 197 9.97 -20.57 -12.50
N ALA A 198 9.80 -21.23 -11.34
CA ALA A 198 8.57 -21.95 -11.04
C ALA A 198 7.35 -21.00 -10.91
N THR A 199 7.55 -19.83 -10.30
CA THR A 199 6.52 -18.81 -10.17
C THR A 199 6.18 -18.18 -11.51
N GLU A 200 7.17 -17.80 -12.30
CA GLU A 200 6.97 -17.20 -13.62
C GLU A 200 6.22 -18.11 -14.59
N ARG A 201 6.40 -19.43 -14.47
CA ARG A 201 5.62 -20.41 -15.24
C ARG A 201 4.11 -20.40 -14.88
N GLN A 202 3.76 -20.03 -13.65
CA GLN A 202 2.37 -19.97 -13.20
C GLN A 202 1.69 -18.65 -13.59
N VAL A 203 2.48 -17.58 -13.80
CA VAL A 203 1.94 -16.27 -14.19
C VAL A 203 1.73 -16.26 -15.71
N PRO A 204 0.53 -15.97 -16.23
CA PRO A 204 0.26 -15.86 -17.66
C PRO A 204 1.21 -14.90 -18.41
N LEU A 205 1.53 -13.75 -17.82
CA LEU A 205 2.48 -12.79 -18.39
C LEU A 205 3.96 -13.22 -18.26
N ARG A 206 4.24 -14.44 -17.72
CA ARG A 206 5.56 -15.07 -17.66
C ARG A 206 6.65 -14.25 -16.98
N ARG A 207 6.28 -13.40 -16.05
CA ARG A 207 7.19 -12.65 -15.18
C ARG A 207 6.52 -12.37 -13.84
N ILE A 208 7.30 -12.09 -12.81
CA ILE A 208 6.79 -11.44 -11.61
C ILE A 208 6.58 -9.94 -11.89
N GLY A 209 5.77 -9.29 -11.07
CA GLY A 209 5.57 -7.85 -11.15
C GLY A 209 6.77 -7.06 -10.63
N GLU A 210 6.93 -5.85 -11.15
CA GLU A 210 7.81 -4.83 -10.58
C GLU A 210 6.96 -3.79 -9.81
N PRO A 211 7.54 -3.06 -8.84
CA PRO A 211 6.81 -2.03 -8.09
C PRO A 211 6.08 -1.01 -8.99
N ASP A 212 6.66 -0.65 -10.12
CA ASP A 212 6.07 0.28 -11.09
C ASP A 212 4.81 -0.27 -11.78
N ASP A 213 4.67 -1.60 -11.93
CA ASP A 213 3.44 -2.22 -12.46
C ASP A 213 2.22 -1.91 -11.56
N ILE A 214 2.46 -1.75 -10.27
CA ILE A 214 1.41 -1.46 -9.27
C ILE A 214 1.20 0.05 -9.12
N ALA A 215 2.29 0.81 -9.18
CA ALA A 215 2.27 2.27 -8.99
C ALA A 215 1.32 2.96 -9.97
N GLY A 216 1.32 2.56 -11.25
CA GLY A 216 0.42 3.13 -12.27
C GLY A 216 -1.06 3.02 -11.88
N ALA A 217 -1.48 1.89 -11.34
CA ALA A 217 -2.85 1.69 -10.88
C ALA A 217 -3.17 2.50 -9.61
N ILE A 218 -2.21 2.66 -8.70
CA ILE A 218 -2.36 3.52 -7.52
C ILE A 218 -2.57 4.99 -7.96
N LEU A 219 -1.75 5.49 -8.88
CA LEU A 219 -1.89 6.83 -9.42
C LEU A 219 -3.25 7.02 -10.12
N PHE A 220 -3.68 6.03 -10.93
CA PHE A 220 -4.99 6.07 -11.56
C PHE A 220 -6.12 6.17 -10.54
N LEU A 221 -6.14 5.33 -9.52
CA LEU A 221 -7.18 5.34 -8.48
C LEU A 221 -7.15 6.61 -7.62
N ALA A 222 -5.99 7.23 -7.45
CA ALA A 222 -5.85 8.51 -6.76
C ALA A 222 -6.28 9.71 -7.63
N SER A 223 -6.27 9.57 -8.95
CA SER A 223 -6.52 10.66 -9.90
C SER A 223 -8.01 10.97 -10.11
N PRO A 224 -8.36 12.13 -10.71
CA PRO A 224 -9.72 12.45 -11.15
C PRO A 224 -10.27 11.49 -12.21
N LEU A 225 -9.43 10.75 -12.94
CA LEU A 225 -9.86 9.72 -13.90
C LEU A 225 -10.66 8.59 -13.23
N ALA A 226 -10.49 8.38 -11.92
CA ALA A 226 -11.23 7.43 -11.11
C ALA A 226 -12.37 8.07 -10.30
N ALA A 227 -12.89 9.22 -10.70
CA ALA A 227 -13.86 10.01 -9.93
C ALA A 227 -15.15 9.24 -9.58
N TYR A 228 -15.53 8.24 -10.38
CA TYR A 228 -16.71 7.40 -10.11
C TYR A 228 -16.36 5.97 -9.69
N ILE A 229 -15.12 5.77 -9.21
CA ILE A 229 -14.63 4.45 -8.75
C ILE A 229 -14.39 4.51 -7.24
N THR A 230 -15.21 3.78 -6.48
CA THR A 230 -15.05 3.61 -5.03
C THR A 230 -15.52 2.22 -4.61
N GLY A 231 -14.93 1.65 -3.56
CA GLY A 231 -15.24 0.32 -3.05
C GLY A 231 -14.72 -0.83 -3.92
N THR A 232 -13.92 -0.54 -4.95
CA THR A 232 -13.36 -1.58 -5.83
C THR A 232 -12.05 -2.16 -5.30
N SER A 233 -11.75 -3.35 -5.80
CA SER A 233 -10.44 -3.98 -5.66
C SER A 233 -9.92 -4.33 -7.06
N LEU A 234 -8.79 -3.71 -7.43
CA LEU A 234 -8.14 -3.93 -8.72
C LEU A 234 -7.01 -4.95 -8.56
N ILE A 235 -7.19 -6.13 -9.15
CA ILE A 235 -6.17 -7.19 -9.15
C ILE A 235 -5.09 -6.84 -10.18
N ILE A 236 -3.82 -6.94 -9.77
CA ILE A 236 -2.65 -6.63 -10.60
C ILE A 236 -1.62 -7.72 -10.36
N ASP A 237 -1.78 -8.85 -11.04
CA ASP A 237 -1.03 -10.07 -10.74
C ASP A 237 -0.52 -10.82 -11.98
N GLY A 238 -0.55 -10.18 -13.15
CA GLY A 238 -0.13 -10.78 -14.40
C GLY A 238 -1.03 -11.93 -14.87
N GLY A 239 -2.26 -12.03 -14.34
CA GLY A 239 -3.22 -13.09 -14.63
C GLY A 239 -3.12 -14.32 -13.72
N LEU A 240 -2.29 -14.28 -12.66
CA LEU A 240 -2.07 -15.42 -11.76
C LEU A 240 -3.35 -15.96 -11.10
N SER A 241 -4.37 -15.12 -10.89
CA SER A 241 -5.63 -15.49 -10.25
C SER A 241 -6.83 -15.53 -11.20
N ALA A 242 -6.58 -15.46 -12.51
CA ALA A 242 -7.63 -15.54 -13.54
C ALA A 242 -8.17 -16.96 -13.73
#